data_b55861a652a3355ccdcd021f11e5af87
#
_entry.id   b55861a652a3355ccdcd021f11e5af87
#
_cell.length_a   1.000
_cell.length_b   1.000
_cell.length_c   1.000
_cell.angle_alpha   90.00
_cell.angle_beta   90.00
_cell.angle_gamma   90.00
#
_symmetry.space_group_name_H-M   'P 1'
#
loop_
_entity.id
_entity.type
_entity.pdbx_description
1 polymer ?
#
loop_
_entity_poly.entity_id
_entity_poly.type
_entity_poly.pdbx_seq_one_letter_code
_entity_poly.pdbx_strand_id
1 'polypeptide(L)'
;MQQGKKVLLIPENVKGRKTKFASHFWNPIMFNWNPMIVGTLIDSNHPAFGEFPTTSYADWQWWDILNYATAMELNDLTDITPIIQSIDTYEYNQKLGIAFEARIGKGSLFILCADPDKDIEKRPAMRQLLHSVKNYVASKAFTPVKELQIYQLDALFAP
;
A
#
# COMPACT_ATOMS: atom_id res chain seq x y z
N MET A 1 5.25 -19.85 -0.03
CA MET A 1 3.80 -19.71 -0.29
C MET A 1 3.13 -21.01 -0.76
N GLN A 2 3.80 -21.91 -1.47
CA GLN A 2 3.19 -23.18 -1.92
C GLN A 2 2.64 -24.09 -0.79
N GLN A 3 3.05 -23.87 0.46
CA GLN A 3 2.64 -24.66 1.63
C GLN A 3 1.48 -24.05 2.43
N GLY A 4 0.74 -23.10 1.89
CA GLY A 4 -0.39 -22.46 2.60
C GLY A 4 0.02 -21.45 3.67
N LYS A 5 1.23 -20.87 3.58
CA LYS A 5 1.71 -19.88 4.54
C LYS A 5 1.07 -18.50 4.30
N LYS A 6 0.91 -17.76 5.37
CA LYS A 6 0.54 -16.33 5.36
C LYS A 6 1.81 -15.50 5.38
N VAL A 7 1.90 -14.51 4.51
CA VAL A 7 3.09 -13.67 4.34
C VAL A 7 2.68 -12.20 4.35
N LEU A 8 3.33 -11.41 5.21
CA LEU A 8 3.38 -9.96 5.09
C LEU A 8 4.70 -9.61 4.40
N LEU A 9 4.62 -9.01 3.23
CA LEU A 9 5.77 -8.55 2.45
C LEU A 9 5.84 -7.04 2.52
N ILE A 10 6.97 -6.52 3.01
CA ILE A 10 7.27 -5.09 3.04
C ILE A 10 8.53 -4.91 2.19
N PRO A 11 8.38 -4.62 0.90
CA PRO A 11 9.51 -4.53 -0.01
C PRO A 11 10.22 -3.20 0.12
N GLU A 12 11.54 -3.20 0.03
CA GLU A 12 12.36 -1.99 0.00
C GLU A 12 12.28 -1.27 -1.36
N ASN A 13 12.23 -2.06 -2.45
CA ASN A 13 12.21 -1.54 -3.81
C ASN A 13 11.08 -2.19 -4.61
N VAL A 14 10.28 -1.35 -5.23
CA VAL A 14 9.21 -1.76 -6.16
C VAL A 14 9.18 -0.82 -7.35
N LYS A 15 8.71 -1.32 -8.47
CA LYS A 15 8.38 -0.48 -9.61
C LYS A 15 7.19 0.40 -9.24
N GLY A 16 7.40 1.73 -9.25
CA GLY A 16 6.35 2.63 -8.83
C GLY A 16 6.84 4.05 -8.56
N ARG A 17 6.03 4.79 -7.83
CA ARG A 17 6.26 6.19 -7.54
C ARG A 17 6.40 6.45 -6.05
N LYS A 18 7.42 7.20 -5.68
CA LYS A 18 7.56 7.70 -4.32
C LYS A 18 6.36 8.57 -3.99
N THR A 19 5.75 8.30 -2.84
CA THR A 19 4.62 9.07 -2.35
C THR A 19 5.08 10.15 -1.36
N LYS A 20 4.23 11.11 -1.16
CA LYS A 20 4.27 12.08 -0.06
C LYS A 20 2.84 12.41 0.31
N PHE A 21 2.63 12.93 1.50
CA PHE A 21 1.32 13.42 1.87
C PHE A 21 0.91 14.58 0.97
N ALA A 22 -0.18 14.41 0.21
CA ALA A 22 -0.77 15.44 -0.62
C ALA A 22 -1.98 16.04 0.10
N SER A 23 -1.95 17.34 0.36
CA SER A 23 -3.09 18.06 0.93
C SER A 23 -4.07 18.47 -0.17
N HIS A 24 -5.27 18.89 0.20
CA HIS A 24 -6.29 19.38 -0.74
C HIS A 24 -5.88 20.66 -1.50
N PHE A 25 -4.80 21.33 -1.09
CA PHE A 25 -4.21 22.45 -1.83
C PHE A 25 -3.14 22.01 -2.83
N TRP A 26 -2.89 20.69 -2.93
CA TRP A 26 -1.87 20.20 -3.82
C TRP A 26 -2.18 20.53 -5.27
N ASN A 27 -1.20 21.13 -5.95
CA ASN A 27 -1.23 21.38 -7.39
C ASN A 27 0.09 20.89 -8.00
N PRO A 28 0.07 19.89 -8.88
CA PRO A 28 1.27 19.31 -9.47
C PRO A 28 2.18 20.34 -10.14
N ILE A 29 1.62 21.27 -10.88
CA ILE A 29 2.38 22.28 -11.63
C ILE A 29 3.10 23.25 -10.69
N MET A 30 2.42 23.72 -9.65
CA MET A 30 2.98 24.67 -8.68
C MET A 30 4.13 24.04 -7.86
N PHE A 31 4.09 22.73 -7.64
CA PHE A 31 5.06 22.03 -6.80
C PHE A 31 6.02 21.15 -7.61
N ASN A 32 6.21 21.43 -8.92
CA ASN A 32 7.13 20.71 -9.80
C ASN A 32 6.93 19.18 -9.75
N TRP A 33 5.68 18.72 -9.80
CA TRP A 33 5.32 17.29 -9.77
C TRP A 33 5.82 16.54 -8.52
N ASN A 34 5.95 17.21 -7.42
CA ASN A 34 6.39 16.59 -6.16
C ASN A 34 5.42 16.94 -5.00
N PRO A 35 4.56 16.01 -4.52
CA PRO A 35 4.54 14.57 -4.84
C PRO A 35 3.99 14.28 -6.25
N MET A 36 4.33 13.11 -6.78
CA MET A 36 3.82 12.61 -8.07
C MET A 36 2.48 11.85 -7.93
N ILE A 37 1.71 12.21 -6.92
CA ILE A 37 0.35 11.71 -6.68
C ILE A 37 -0.53 12.89 -6.28
N VAL A 38 -1.84 12.80 -6.50
CA VAL A 38 -2.79 13.87 -6.12
C VAL A 38 -3.59 13.55 -4.86
N GLY A 39 -3.52 12.33 -4.36
CA GLY A 39 -4.18 11.93 -3.13
C GLY A 39 -4.01 10.45 -2.83
N THR A 40 -4.60 10.00 -1.73
CA THR A 40 -4.60 8.59 -1.34
C THR A 40 -5.98 8.21 -0.81
N LEU A 41 -6.55 7.18 -1.39
CA LEU A 41 -7.81 6.55 -0.96
C LEU A 41 -7.48 5.31 -0.11
N ILE A 42 -8.36 5.03 0.85
CA ILE A 42 -8.20 3.96 1.82
C ILE A 42 -9.52 3.21 1.91
N ASP A 43 -9.48 1.89 1.78
CA ASP A 43 -10.62 1.05 2.14
C ASP A 43 -10.70 0.96 3.67
N SER A 44 -11.28 1.98 4.30
CA SER A 44 -11.32 2.13 5.77
C SER A 44 -12.11 1.02 6.48
N ASN A 45 -12.91 0.24 5.74
CA ASN A 45 -13.65 -0.90 6.29
C ASN A 45 -12.84 -2.20 6.24
N HIS A 46 -11.67 -2.18 5.61
CA HIS A 46 -10.84 -3.38 5.49
C HIS A 46 -10.33 -3.84 6.86
N PRO A 47 -10.39 -5.15 7.18
CA PRO A 47 -9.99 -5.67 8.50
C PRO A 47 -8.53 -5.38 8.89
N ALA A 48 -7.66 -5.08 7.94
CA ALA A 48 -6.28 -4.66 8.20
C ALA A 48 -6.18 -3.37 9.03
N PHE A 49 -7.24 -2.56 9.07
CA PHE A 49 -7.34 -1.33 9.85
C PHE A 49 -8.11 -1.47 11.16
N GLY A 50 -8.41 -2.70 11.60
CA GLY A 50 -9.19 -2.95 12.80
C GLY A 50 -8.63 -2.30 14.07
N GLU A 51 -7.31 -2.12 14.15
CA GLU A 51 -6.62 -1.42 15.24
C GLU A 51 -5.94 -0.11 14.78
N PHE A 52 -6.22 0.34 13.57
CA PHE A 52 -5.77 1.62 13.01
C PHE A 52 -6.97 2.40 12.46
N PRO A 53 -7.76 3.07 13.32
CA PRO A 53 -8.92 3.84 12.87
C PRO A 53 -8.53 4.87 11.82
N THR A 54 -9.20 4.84 10.67
CA THR A 54 -8.93 5.73 9.54
C THR A 54 -10.20 6.07 8.79
N THR A 55 -10.17 7.14 8.03
CA THR A 55 -11.21 7.51 7.06
C THR A 55 -10.92 6.92 5.69
N SER A 56 -11.80 7.12 4.73
CA SER A 56 -11.65 6.63 3.35
C SER A 56 -10.61 7.38 2.50
N TYR A 57 -9.95 8.36 3.07
CA TYR A 57 -8.88 9.14 2.44
C TYR A 57 -7.79 9.46 3.47
N ALA A 58 -6.57 9.75 2.99
CA ALA A 58 -5.47 10.09 3.88
C ALA A 58 -5.69 11.44 4.56
N ASP A 59 -5.73 11.43 5.87
CA ASP A 59 -5.70 12.61 6.74
C ASP A 59 -4.29 12.79 7.37
N TRP A 60 -4.14 13.68 8.36
CA TRP A 60 -2.85 14.02 8.94
C TRP A 60 -2.13 12.84 9.61
N GLN A 61 -2.80 11.81 10.07
CA GLN A 61 -2.14 10.62 10.63
C GLN A 61 -1.34 9.84 9.56
N TRP A 62 -1.70 9.97 8.27
CA TRP A 62 -1.01 9.35 7.17
C TRP A 62 0.26 10.08 6.72
N TRP A 63 0.52 11.26 7.28
CA TRP A 63 1.65 12.08 6.87
C TRP A 63 2.99 11.36 6.99
N ASP A 64 3.27 10.76 8.12
CA ASP A 64 4.52 10.03 8.35
C ASP A 64 4.60 8.71 7.57
N ILE A 65 3.46 8.09 7.27
CA ILE A 65 3.38 6.85 6.50
C ILE A 65 3.69 7.13 5.03
N LEU A 66 2.99 8.10 4.43
CA LEU A 66 3.10 8.41 3.00
C LEU A 66 4.45 9.03 2.62
N ASN A 67 5.10 9.73 3.53
CA ASN A 67 6.42 10.30 3.26
C ASN A 67 7.53 9.23 3.10
N TYR A 68 7.26 8.00 3.51
CA TYR A 68 8.16 6.86 3.40
C TYR A 68 7.52 5.68 2.68
N ALA A 69 6.61 5.94 1.76
CA ALA A 69 5.95 4.92 0.97
C ALA A 69 6.29 5.03 -0.52
N THR A 70 6.06 3.93 -1.22
CA THR A 70 6.13 3.85 -2.69
C THR A 70 4.82 3.24 -3.18
N ALA A 71 4.13 3.92 -4.07
CA ALA A 71 2.95 3.38 -4.73
C ALA A 71 3.40 2.51 -5.91
N MET A 72 3.08 1.22 -5.83
CA MET A 72 3.36 0.23 -6.90
C MET A 72 2.53 0.50 -8.14
N GLU A 73 3.10 0.30 -9.32
CA GLU A 73 2.35 0.27 -10.58
C GLU A 73 1.62 -1.07 -10.71
N LEU A 74 0.29 -1.02 -10.72
CA LEU A 74 -0.58 -2.20 -10.74
C LEU A 74 -1.41 -2.28 -12.03
N ASN A 75 -0.96 -1.64 -13.12
CA ASN A 75 -1.72 -1.58 -14.38
C ASN A 75 -2.05 -2.97 -14.94
N ASP A 76 -1.10 -3.91 -14.86
CA ASP A 76 -1.26 -5.28 -15.34
C ASP A 76 -2.01 -6.20 -14.35
N LEU A 77 -2.36 -5.68 -13.17
CA LEU A 77 -3.09 -6.40 -12.13
C LEU A 77 -4.53 -5.89 -12.03
N THR A 78 -5.31 -6.08 -13.09
CA THR A 78 -6.67 -5.55 -13.21
C THR A 78 -7.60 -6.05 -12.11
N ASP A 79 -7.45 -7.31 -11.69
CA ASP A 79 -8.32 -7.96 -10.69
C ASP A 79 -7.93 -7.63 -9.24
N ILE A 80 -6.76 -7.07 -9.02
CA ILE A 80 -6.31 -6.65 -7.69
C ILE A 80 -6.85 -5.25 -7.37
N THR A 81 -7.57 -5.12 -6.28
CA THR A 81 -8.00 -3.82 -5.77
C THR A 81 -7.07 -3.41 -4.63
N PRO A 82 -6.39 -2.26 -4.73
CA PRO A 82 -5.58 -1.76 -3.62
C PRO A 82 -6.42 -1.46 -2.38
N ILE A 83 -5.93 -1.84 -1.21
CA ILE A 83 -6.49 -1.48 0.11
C ILE A 83 -6.11 -0.03 0.44
N ILE A 84 -4.89 0.36 0.03
CA ILE A 84 -4.40 1.75 0.06
C ILE A 84 -4.02 2.10 -1.37
N GLN A 85 -4.79 2.99 -1.99
CA GLN A 85 -4.65 3.38 -3.39
C GLN A 85 -4.13 4.81 -3.50
N SER A 86 -3.01 5.02 -4.15
CA SER A 86 -2.60 6.36 -4.57
C SER A 86 -3.31 6.77 -5.85
N ILE A 87 -3.80 8.01 -5.88
CA ILE A 87 -4.37 8.62 -7.08
C ILE A 87 -3.22 9.25 -7.85
N ASP A 88 -3.00 8.76 -9.06
CA ASP A 88 -1.97 9.29 -9.94
C ASP A 88 -2.33 10.68 -10.48
N THR A 89 -1.35 11.36 -11.04
CA THR A 89 -1.57 12.61 -11.74
C THR A 89 -2.39 12.38 -13.02
N TYR A 90 -3.12 13.38 -13.45
CA TYR A 90 -3.98 13.31 -14.65
C TYR A 90 -3.21 13.04 -15.95
N GLU A 91 -1.90 13.28 -15.97
CA GLU A 91 -1.07 13.00 -17.16
C GLU A 91 -0.80 11.51 -17.38
N TYR A 92 -0.66 10.75 -16.30
CA TYR A 92 -0.27 9.34 -16.38
C TYR A 92 -1.44 8.41 -16.08
N ASN A 93 -2.31 8.78 -15.14
CA ASN A 93 -3.53 8.05 -14.79
C ASN A 93 -3.32 6.54 -14.61
N GLN A 94 -2.24 6.15 -13.94
CA GLN A 94 -1.90 4.76 -13.68
C GLN A 94 -2.65 4.24 -12.45
N LYS A 95 -2.88 2.94 -12.42
CA LYS A 95 -3.34 2.24 -11.22
C LYS A 95 -2.18 2.11 -10.24
N LEU A 96 -2.25 2.81 -9.12
CA LEU A 96 -1.20 2.83 -8.11
C LEU A 96 -1.71 2.29 -6.77
N GLY A 97 -0.91 1.42 -6.11
CA GLY A 97 -1.27 0.85 -4.82
C GLY A 97 -0.10 0.85 -3.83
N ILE A 98 -0.37 1.21 -2.57
CA ILE A 98 0.60 1.10 -1.46
C ILE A 98 0.41 -0.22 -0.74
N ALA A 99 -0.83 -0.70 -0.64
CA ALA A 99 -1.13 -1.99 -0.04
C ALA A 99 -2.21 -2.74 -0.82
N PHE A 100 -2.04 -4.04 -0.92
CA PHE A 100 -3.06 -4.97 -1.39
C PHE A 100 -2.82 -6.37 -0.83
N GLU A 101 -3.81 -7.24 -0.98
CA GLU A 101 -3.69 -8.65 -0.64
C GLU A 101 -4.04 -9.55 -1.82
N ALA A 102 -3.44 -10.74 -1.85
CA ALA A 102 -3.70 -11.73 -2.88
C ALA A 102 -3.41 -13.15 -2.39
N ARG A 103 -4.00 -14.12 -3.06
CA ARG A 103 -3.65 -15.54 -2.92
C ARG A 103 -2.58 -15.89 -3.95
N ILE A 104 -1.55 -16.61 -3.53
CA ILE A 104 -0.53 -17.19 -4.41
C ILE A 104 -0.47 -18.69 -4.19
N GLY A 105 -1.03 -19.45 -5.12
CA GLY A 105 -1.23 -20.87 -4.96
C GLY A 105 -2.05 -21.18 -3.70
N LYS A 106 -1.47 -21.89 -2.73
CA LYS A 106 -2.13 -22.20 -1.44
C LYS A 106 -1.87 -21.15 -0.36
N GLY A 107 -0.99 -20.17 -0.59
CA GLY A 107 -0.60 -19.16 0.40
C GLY A 107 -1.35 -17.87 0.24
N SER A 108 -1.35 -17.06 1.30
CA SER A 108 -1.92 -15.71 1.35
C SER A 108 -0.82 -14.69 1.49
N LEU A 109 -0.86 -13.64 0.68
CA LEU A 109 0.11 -12.56 0.64
C LEU A 109 -0.58 -11.24 0.95
N PHE A 110 -0.01 -10.46 1.86
CA PHE A 110 -0.30 -9.03 2.04
C PHE A 110 0.96 -8.26 1.69
N ILE A 111 0.86 -7.26 0.83
CA ILE A 111 1.96 -6.36 0.49
C ILE A 111 1.67 -5.00 1.10
N LEU A 112 2.68 -4.40 1.74
CA LEU A 112 2.64 -3.03 2.26
C LEU A 112 3.93 -2.31 1.85
N CYS A 113 3.84 -1.36 0.95
CA CYS A 113 4.97 -0.57 0.45
C CYS A 113 5.14 0.74 1.19
N ALA A 114 5.16 0.68 2.52
CA ALA A 114 5.53 1.77 3.41
C ALA A 114 6.68 1.29 4.29
N ASP A 115 7.80 2.02 4.27
CA ASP A 115 9.00 1.68 5.04
C ASP A 115 8.72 1.80 6.55
N PRO A 116 8.76 0.68 7.32
CA PRO A 116 8.52 0.72 8.75
C PRO A 116 9.79 1.03 9.55
N ASP A 117 10.98 0.87 8.96
CA ASP A 117 12.23 0.81 9.74
C ASP A 117 12.83 2.19 9.97
N LYS A 118 12.65 3.09 9.01
CA LYS A 118 13.21 4.42 9.10
C LYS A 118 12.56 5.25 10.21
N ASP A 119 13.33 5.59 11.22
CA ASP A 119 12.91 6.43 12.36
C ASP A 119 11.62 5.95 13.07
N ILE A 120 11.38 4.64 13.12
CA ILE A 120 10.10 4.06 13.60
C ILE A 120 9.70 4.56 14.99
N GLU A 121 10.68 4.86 15.86
CA GLU A 121 10.44 5.36 17.23
C GLU A 121 9.75 6.73 17.23
N LYS A 122 9.94 7.51 16.18
CA LYS A 122 9.34 8.84 16.00
C LYS A 122 8.05 8.81 15.17
N ARG A 123 7.61 7.62 14.75
CA ARG A 123 6.50 7.43 13.80
C ARG A 123 5.37 6.60 14.42
N PRO A 124 4.59 7.19 15.35
CA PRO A 124 3.54 6.45 16.08
C PRO A 124 2.45 5.91 15.16
N ALA A 125 2.05 6.65 14.11
CA ALA A 125 1.04 6.20 13.17
C ALA A 125 1.54 4.99 12.35
N MET A 126 2.79 4.99 11.86
CA MET A 126 3.36 3.84 11.18
C MET A 126 3.45 2.60 12.09
N ARG A 127 3.86 2.77 13.36
CA ARG A 127 3.86 1.66 14.33
C ARG A 127 2.48 1.06 14.52
N GLN A 128 1.46 1.92 14.68
CA GLN A 128 0.08 1.46 14.87
C GLN A 128 -0.47 0.78 13.63
N LEU A 129 -0.20 1.31 12.43
CA LEU A 129 -0.58 0.67 11.18
C LEU A 129 0.08 -0.71 11.04
N LEU A 130 1.38 -0.79 11.28
CA LEU A 130 2.12 -2.06 11.20
C LEU A 130 1.60 -3.09 12.20
N HIS A 131 1.26 -2.66 13.43
CA HIS A 131 0.65 -3.50 14.44
C HIS A 131 -0.70 -4.06 13.96
N SER A 132 -1.59 -3.21 13.48
CA SER A 132 -2.91 -3.60 12.96
C SER A 132 -2.79 -4.58 11.79
N VAL A 133 -1.94 -4.29 10.82
CA VAL A 133 -1.69 -5.17 9.66
C VAL A 133 -1.12 -6.53 10.08
N LYS A 134 -0.15 -6.56 11.00
CA LYS A 134 0.41 -7.83 11.52
C LYS A 134 -0.65 -8.68 12.21
N ASN A 135 -1.50 -8.08 13.03
CA ASN A 135 -2.59 -8.79 13.72
C ASN A 135 -3.61 -9.33 12.71
N TYR A 136 -3.97 -8.54 11.70
CA TYR A 136 -4.83 -9.00 10.63
C TYR A 136 -4.23 -10.20 9.87
N VAL A 137 -2.99 -10.10 9.41
CA VAL A 137 -2.31 -11.18 8.66
C VAL A 137 -2.18 -12.45 9.50
N ALA A 138 -1.96 -12.33 10.81
CA ALA A 138 -1.91 -13.48 11.73
C ALA A 138 -3.30 -14.11 11.98
N SER A 139 -4.37 -13.33 11.82
CA SER A 139 -5.74 -13.74 12.15
C SER A 139 -6.32 -14.77 11.16
N LYS A 140 -7.45 -15.40 11.56
CA LYS A 140 -8.22 -16.27 10.65
C LYS A 140 -8.97 -15.49 9.57
N ALA A 141 -9.18 -14.19 9.75
CA ALA A 141 -9.87 -13.33 8.79
C ALA A 141 -9.03 -13.06 7.52
N PHE A 142 -7.70 -13.25 7.58
CA PHE A 142 -6.83 -13.07 6.42
C PHE A 142 -7.00 -14.22 5.42
N THR A 143 -7.94 -14.06 4.51
CA THR A 143 -8.31 -15.03 3.47
C THR A 143 -8.52 -14.32 2.13
N PRO A 144 -7.46 -13.79 1.51
CA PRO A 144 -7.57 -13.09 0.23
C PRO A 144 -8.17 -14.01 -0.85
N VAL A 145 -9.11 -13.46 -1.62
CA VAL A 145 -9.83 -14.22 -2.66
C VAL A 145 -9.22 -14.05 -4.05
N LYS A 146 -8.60 -12.90 -4.32
CA LYS A 146 -8.01 -12.63 -5.63
C LYS A 146 -6.69 -13.35 -5.78
N GLU A 147 -6.50 -14.00 -6.93
CA GLU A 147 -5.30 -14.77 -7.20
C GLU A 147 -4.27 -13.95 -7.94
N LEU A 148 -3.00 -14.09 -7.52
CA LEU A 148 -1.84 -13.49 -8.17
C LEU A 148 -0.88 -14.61 -8.56
N GLN A 149 -0.42 -14.60 -9.80
CA GLN A 149 0.59 -15.53 -10.28
C GLN A 149 1.99 -15.04 -9.88
N ILE A 150 2.93 -15.96 -9.70
CA ILE A 150 4.29 -15.63 -9.26
C ILE A 150 4.97 -14.66 -10.23
N TYR A 151 4.82 -14.86 -11.56
CA TYR A 151 5.40 -13.96 -12.54
C TYR A 151 4.85 -12.54 -12.47
N GLN A 152 3.58 -12.38 -12.07
CA GLN A 152 2.97 -11.06 -11.86
C GLN A 152 3.54 -10.38 -10.61
N LEU A 153 3.80 -11.16 -9.55
CA LEU A 153 4.49 -10.65 -8.36
C LEU A 153 5.91 -10.19 -8.71
N ASP A 154 6.66 -11.02 -9.46
CA ASP A 154 8.03 -10.70 -9.86
C ASP A 154 8.09 -9.42 -10.71
N ALA A 155 7.10 -9.18 -11.55
CA ALA A 155 7.01 -7.97 -12.37
C ALA A 155 6.88 -6.67 -11.56
N LEU A 156 6.40 -6.73 -10.32
CA LEU A 156 6.33 -5.56 -9.42
C LEU A 156 7.72 -5.11 -8.92
N PHE A 157 8.72 -6.00 -9.01
CA PHE A 157 10.09 -5.77 -8.54
C PHE A 157 11.09 -5.64 -9.69
N ALA A 158 10.64 -5.79 -10.92
CA ALA A 158 11.50 -5.60 -12.10
C ALA A 158 11.90 -4.11 -12.21
N PRO A 159 13.16 -3.82 -12.53
CA PRO A 159 13.67 -2.46 -12.68
C PRO A 159 13.05 -1.70 -13.86
#